data_71c5cee068631ff47a15b093b9ae3a87
#
_entry.id   71c5cee068631ff47a15b093b9ae3a87
#
_cell.length_a   1.000
_cell.length_b   1.000
_cell.length_c   1.000
_cell.angle_alpha   90.00
_cell.angle_beta   90.00
_cell.angle_gamma   90.00
#
_symmetry.space_group_name_H-M   'P 1'
#
loop_
_entity.id
_entity.type
_entity.pdbx_description
1 polymer ?
#
loop_
_entity_poly.entity_id
_entity_poly.type
_entity_poly.pdbx_seq_one_letter_code
_entity_poly.pdbx_strand_id
1 'polypeptide(L)'
;MQFPITRRLAMSIGLLPYSYVGYDFGESRTEGGLSWGESFSGEGGLSDAYLGLSYDIWKKRLSIGVNAGFLFGNITHSRNLIFPSSTGADDVYRNQRYEIRDLKLDFGIQYTHPLSKTEHVTVGFVYSPGKKLNTTVYDTQLVGSSATSGYTRNDTIKNYRFDMPNSY
;
A
#
# COMPACT_ATOMS: atom_id res chain seq x y z
N MET A 1 17.01 1.87 12.05
CA MET A 1 18.11 1.83 13.05
C MET A 1 18.33 0.40 13.49
N GLN A 2 19.59 0.00 13.77
CA GLN A 2 19.93 -1.35 14.22
C GLN A 2 20.74 -1.26 15.51
N PHE A 3 20.46 -2.15 16.46
CA PHE A 3 21.09 -2.16 17.78
C PHE A 3 21.55 -3.57 18.13
N PRO A 4 22.84 -3.80 18.40
CA PRO A 4 23.30 -5.07 18.94
C PRO A 4 22.88 -5.16 20.43
N ILE A 5 22.06 -6.15 20.76
CA ILE A 5 21.66 -6.42 22.17
C ILE A 5 22.73 -7.27 22.85
N THR A 6 23.23 -8.26 22.13
CA THR A 6 24.33 -9.13 22.56
C THR A 6 25.30 -9.39 21.40
N ARG A 7 26.34 -10.19 21.65
CA ARG A 7 27.26 -10.60 20.56
C ARG A 7 26.61 -11.43 19.45
N ARG A 8 25.41 -11.98 19.69
CA ARG A 8 24.69 -12.86 18.77
C ARG A 8 23.27 -12.37 18.44
N LEU A 9 22.75 -11.44 19.22
CA LEU A 9 21.38 -10.94 19.07
C LEU A 9 21.41 -9.46 18.71
N ALA A 10 20.73 -9.11 17.64
CA ALA A 10 20.51 -7.71 17.23
C ALA A 10 19.03 -7.43 17.03
N MET A 11 18.67 -6.19 17.23
CA MET A 11 17.33 -5.64 17.04
C MET A 11 17.38 -4.55 15.98
N SER A 12 16.33 -4.44 15.21
CA SER A 12 16.13 -3.33 14.27
C SER A 12 14.76 -2.72 14.46
N ILE A 13 14.67 -1.41 14.25
CA ILE A 13 13.42 -0.67 14.23
C ILE A 13 13.47 0.34 13.09
N GLY A 14 12.36 0.51 12.42
CA GLY A 14 12.29 1.47 11.32
C GLY A 14 10.87 1.74 10.85
N LEU A 15 10.78 2.77 10.02
CA LEU A 15 9.60 3.16 9.27
C LEU A 15 10.01 3.23 7.81
N LEU A 16 9.34 2.48 6.97
CA LEU A 16 9.62 2.40 5.53
C LEU A 16 8.35 2.68 4.72
N PRO A 17 8.45 3.38 3.60
CA PRO A 17 7.39 3.39 2.62
C PRO A 17 7.23 1.97 2.03
N TYR A 18 6.00 1.45 2.05
CA TYR A 18 5.67 0.12 1.52
C TYR A 18 5.16 0.20 0.08
N SER A 19 4.25 1.13 -0.18
CA SER A 19 3.75 1.41 -1.52
C SER A 19 3.39 2.88 -1.66
N TYR A 20 3.36 3.36 -2.89
CA TYR A 20 2.94 4.71 -3.23
C TYR A 20 2.06 4.67 -4.47
N VAL A 21 0.99 5.44 -4.45
CA VAL A 21 0.09 5.65 -5.58
C VAL A 21 0.06 7.14 -5.89
N GLY A 22 0.34 7.48 -7.14
CA GLY A 22 0.27 8.86 -7.63
C GLY A 22 0.02 8.86 -9.13
N TYR A 23 -1.21 9.17 -9.54
CA TYR A 23 -1.56 9.38 -10.94
C TYR A 23 -2.67 10.41 -11.05
N ASP A 24 -2.66 11.15 -12.14
CA ASP A 24 -3.68 12.09 -12.52
C ASP A 24 -3.74 12.15 -14.05
N PHE A 25 -4.84 11.75 -14.61
CA PHE A 25 -5.07 11.81 -16.05
C PHE A 25 -6.55 12.04 -16.36
N GLY A 26 -6.81 12.67 -17.51
CA GLY A 26 -8.15 12.91 -17.99
C GLY A 26 -8.26 12.67 -19.48
N GLU A 27 -9.46 12.34 -19.91
CA GLU A 27 -9.79 12.19 -21.33
C GLU A 27 -11.14 12.83 -21.63
N SER A 28 -11.30 13.28 -22.85
CA SER A 28 -12.60 13.71 -23.37
C SER A 28 -13.17 12.62 -24.26
N ARG A 29 -14.42 12.25 -24.02
CA ARG A 29 -15.16 11.26 -24.82
C ARG A 29 -16.30 11.92 -25.56
N THR A 30 -16.56 11.42 -26.75
CA THR A 30 -17.71 11.84 -27.56
C THR A 30 -18.41 10.61 -28.11
N GLU A 31 -19.69 10.48 -27.81
CA GLU A 31 -20.52 9.38 -28.30
C GLU A 31 -21.93 9.92 -28.61
N GLY A 32 -22.45 9.58 -29.79
CA GLY A 32 -23.81 10.01 -30.19
C GLY A 32 -24.03 11.52 -30.25
N GLY A 33 -22.96 12.32 -30.43
CA GLY A 33 -23.05 13.78 -30.45
C GLY A 33 -22.97 14.43 -29.06
N LEU A 34 -22.86 13.64 -28.02
CA LEU A 34 -22.63 14.07 -26.63
C LEU A 34 -21.14 13.97 -26.30
N SER A 35 -20.54 15.06 -25.80
CA SER A 35 -19.17 15.08 -25.33
C SER A 35 -19.14 15.28 -23.81
N TRP A 36 -18.29 14.53 -23.12
CA TRP A 36 -18.05 14.70 -21.67
C TRP A 36 -16.57 14.52 -21.34
N GLY A 37 -16.16 15.08 -20.23
CA GLY A 37 -14.82 14.91 -19.66
C GLY A 37 -14.82 13.84 -18.60
N GLU A 38 -13.84 12.93 -18.64
CA GLU A 38 -13.54 12.01 -17.57
C GLU A 38 -12.17 12.35 -16.97
N SER A 39 -12.08 12.42 -15.63
CA SER A 39 -10.79 12.52 -14.97
C SER A 39 -10.64 11.42 -13.91
N PHE A 40 -9.45 10.88 -13.82
CA PHE A 40 -9.07 9.84 -12.88
C PHE A 40 -7.84 10.30 -12.13
N SER A 41 -7.92 10.32 -10.81
CA SER A 41 -6.76 10.58 -9.98
C SER A 41 -6.66 9.57 -8.86
N GLY A 42 -5.42 9.26 -8.48
CA GLY A 42 -5.13 8.37 -7.36
C GLY A 42 -3.96 8.92 -6.59
N GLU A 43 -4.10 8.97 -5.28
CA GLU A 43 -3.08 9.45 -4.38
C GLU A 43 -3.02 8.65 -3.10
N GLY A 44 -1.87 8.68 -2.44
CA GLY A 44 -1.66 8.05 -1.15
C GLY A 44 -0.57 7.00 -1.16
N GLY A 45 -0.57 6.17 -0.14
CA GLY A 45 0.42 5.10 0.02
C GLY A 45 0.31 4.40 1.35
N LEU A 46 1.11 3.36 1.48
CA LEU A 46 1.21 2.56 2.68
C LEU A 46 2.61 2.68 3.26
N SER A 47 2.69 2.73 4.57
CA SER A 47 3.93 2.71 5.33
C SER A 47 3.98 1.47 6.22
N ASP A 48 5.18 0.96 6.45
CA ASP A 48 5.47 -0.18 7.31
C ASP A 48 6.37 0.28 8.47
N ALA A 49 5.79 0.28 9.69
CA ALA A 49 6.56 0.48 10.92
C ALA A 49 6.94 -0.90 11.46
N TYR A 50 8.22 -1.24 11.47
CA TYR A 50 8.66 -2.57 11.82
C TYR A 50 9.61 -2.62 13.02
N LEU A 51 9.54 -3.75 13.72
CA LEU A 51 10.48 -4.19 14.73
C LEU A 51 11.04 -5.54 14.30
N GLY A 52 12.37 -5.62 14.20
CA GLY A 52 13.06 -6.83 13.78
C GLY A 52 13.98 -7.37 14.88
N LEU A 53 14.09 -8.69 14.93
CA LEU A 53 15.06 -9.41 15.74
C LEU A 53 15.86 -10.36 14.85
N SER A 54 17.16 -10.40 15.04
CA SER A 54 18.05 -11.32 14.34
C SER A 54 18.97 -12.04 15.33
N TYR A 55 19.25 -13.30 15.05
CA TYR A 55 20.10 -14.14 15.88
C TYR A 55 21.12 -14.90 15.05
N ASP A 56 22.39 -14.80 15.46
CA ASP A 56 23.51 -15.58 14.90
C ASP A 56 23.53 -16.99 15.48
N ILE A 57 23.17 -17.97 14.65
CA ILE A 57 23.17 -19.39 15.04
C ILE A 57 24.59 -19.93 15.05
N TRP A 58 25.35 -19.65 13.98
CA TRP A 58 26.66 -20.27 13.78
C TRP A 58 27.74 -19.24 13.43
N LYS A 59 28.50 -18.79 14.47
CA LYS A 59 29.75 -18.02 14.36
C LYS A 59 29.73 -16.94 13.25
N LYS A 60 28.68 -16.16 13.16
CA LYS A 60 28.46 -15.13 12.11
C LYS A 60 28.36 -15.67 10.68
N ARG A 61 28.17 -16.98 10.52
CA ARG A 61 27.98 -17.58 9.19
C ARG A 61 26.51 -17.79 8.85
N LEU A 62 25.72 -18.17 9.84
CA LEU A 62 24.29 -18.42 9.65
C LEU A 62 23.49 -17.58 10.65
N SER A 63 22.66 -16.72 10.13
CA SER A 63 21.78 -15.86 10.92
C SER A 63 20.34 -16.06 10.47
N ILE A 64 19.43 -16.03 11.44
CA ILE A 64 17.99 -15.98 11.19
C ILE A 64 17.44 -14.68 11.73
N GLY A 65 16.33 -14.24 11.15
CA GLY A 65 15.66 -13.02 11.58
C GLY A 65 14.15 -13.12 11.42
N VAL A 66 13.46 -12.34 12.21
CA VAL A 66 12.02 -12.11 12.09
C VAL A 66 11.76 -10.62 12.21
N ASN A 67 10.91 -10.10 11.34
CA ASN A 67 10.38 -8.76 11.43
C ASN A 67 8.87 -8.81 11.67
N ALA A 68 8.41 -8.06 12.65
CA ALA A 68 7.00 -7.76 12.85
C ALA A 68 6.77 -6.32 12.40
N GLY A 69 6.00 -6.15 11.34
CA GLY A 69 5.63 -4.86 10.75
C GLY A 69 4.18 -4.51 11.03
N PHE A 70 3.91 -3.23 11.21
CA PHE A 70 2.58 -2.65 11.22
C PHE A 70 2.39 -1.84 9.94
N LEU A 71 1.62 -2.41 9.02
CA LEU A 71 1.28 -1.79 7.74
C LEU A 71 0.09 -0.85 7.94
N PHE A 72 0.25 0.43 7.58
CA PHE A 72 -0.79 1.43 7.72
C PHE A 72 -0.71 2.49 6.61
N GLY A 73 -1.85 3.07 6.31
CA GLY A 73 -1.95 4.15 5.34
C GLY A 73 -3.31 4.20 4.67
N ASN A 74 -3.42 5.08 3.68
CA ASN A 74 -4.62 5.25 2.88
C ASN A 74 -4.27 5.46 1.40
N ILE A 75 -5.16 4.98 0.56
CA ILE A 75 -5.13 5.19 -0.88
C ILE A 75 -6.49 5.73 -1.28
N THR A 76 -6.50 6.83 -2.02
CA THR A 76 -7.70 7.48 -2.50
C THR A 76 -7.73 7.42 -4.02
N HIS A 77 -8.83 6.96 -4.58
CA HIS A 77 -9.10 7.00 -6.02
C HIS A 77 -10.31 7.89 -6.27
N SER A 78 -10.13 8.88 -7.13
CA SER A 78 -11.19 9.80 -7.54
C SER A 78 -11.48 9.64 -9.02
N ARG A 79 -12.76 9.60 -9.36
CA ARG A 79 -13.23 9.61 -10.73
C ARG A 79 -14.31 10.68 -10.87
N ASN A 80 -14.11 11.59 -11.81
CA ASN A 80 -15.05 12.67 -12.09
C ASN A 80 -15.53 12.54 -13.54
N LEU A 81 -16.84 12.66 -13.71
CA LEU A 81 -17.53 12.75 -15.01
C LEU A 81 -18.14 14.13 -15.07
N ILE A 82 -17.74 14.94 -16.02
CA ILE A 82 -18.17 16.33 -16.19
C ILE A 82 -18.85 16.46 -17.53
N PHE A 83 -20.12 16.86 -17.51
CA PHE A 83 -20.93 17.05 -18.70
C PHE A 83 -21.01 18.54 -19.07
N PRO A 84 -21.09 18.89 -20.37
CA PRO A 84 -21.35 20.27 -20.78
C PRO A 84 -22.71 20.75 -20.26
N SER A 85 -22.77 21.99 -19.80
CA SER A 85 -24.00 22.58 -19.26
C SER A 85 -25.18 22.59 -20.26
N SER A 86 -24.89 22.47 -21.55
CA SER A 86 -25.90 22.39 -22.64
C SER A 86 -26.65 21.06 -22.68
N THR A 87 -26.20 20.04 -21.98
CA THR A 87 -26.80 18.68 -22.02
C THR A 87 -27.87 18.50 -20.99
N GLY A 88 -27.90 19.33 -19.94
CA GLY A 88 -28.81 19.16 -18.78
C GLY A 88 -28.47 17.89 -17.94
N ALA A 89 -27.35 17.24 -18.22
CA ALA A 89 -26.89 16.09 -17.46
C ALA A 89 -26.11 16.57 -16.21
N ASP A 90 -26.27 15.83 -15.12
CA ASP A 90 -25.56 16.10 -13.88
C ASP A 90 -24.14 15.53 -13.90
N ASP A 91 -23.21 16.26 -13.31
CA ASP A 91 -21.84 15.79 -13.07
C ASP A 91 -21.83 14.70 -12.02
N VAL A 92 -20.89 13.76 -12.14
CA VAL A 92 -20.72 12.67 -11.20
C VAL A 92 -19.30 12.69 -10.65
N TYR A 93 -19.18 12.82 -9.35
CA TYR A 93 -17.92 12.78 -8.62
C TYR A 93 -17.93 11.54 -7.73
N ARG A 94 -16.96 10.65 -7.90
CA ARG A 94 -16.80 9.47 -7.05
C ARG A 94 -15.45 9.46 -6.41
N ASN A 95 -15.43 9.30 -5.10
CA ASN A 95 -14.22 9.20 -4.31
C ASN A 95 -14.23 7.90 -3.51
N GLN A 96 -13.23 7.06 -3.72
CA GLN A 96 -13.05 5.80 -3.00
C GLN A 96 -11.76 5.86 -2.20
N ARG A 97 -11.89 5.81 -0.87
CA ARG A 97 -10.76 5.80 0.06
C ARG A 97 -10.63 4.45 0.74
N TYR A 98 -9.47 3.85 0.61
CA TYR A 98 -9.08 2.59 1.22
C TYR A 98 -8.17 2.89 2.41
N GLU A 99 -8.62 2.58 3.62
CA GLU A 99 -7.78 2.65 4.82
C GLU A 99 -7.31 1.24 5.18
N ILE A 100 -6.01 1.04 5.25
CA ILE A 100 -5.38 -0.25 5.55
C ILE A 100 -4.65 -0.13 6.87
N ARG A 101 -4.92 -1.09 7.77
CA ARG A 101 -4.24 -1.22 9.07
C ARG A 101 -4.11 -2.69 9.40
N ASP A 102 -2.89 -3.23 9.33
CA ASP A 102 -2.68 -4.64 9.58
C ASP A 102 -1.24 -4.96 10.03
N LEU A 103 -1.06 -6.11 10.66
CA LEU A 103 0.24 -6.63 11.04
C LEU A 103 0.83 -7.46 9.91
N LYS A 104 2.13 -7.35 9.68
CA LYS A 104 2.92 -8.12 8.72
C LYS A 104 4.03 -8.86 9.44
N LEU A 105 4.36 -10.06 8.99
CA LEU A 105 5.48 -10.83 9.49
C LEU A 105 6.39 -11.22 8.33
N ASP A 106 7.70 -11.04 8.52
CA ASP A 106 8.72 -11.47 7.58
C ASP A 106 9.72 -12.36 8.30
N PHE A 107 10.12 -13.45 7.66
CA PHE A 107 11.12 -14.38 8.14
C PHE A 107 12.33 -14.34 7.22
N GLY A 108 13.51 -14.21 7.77
CA GLY A 108 14.75 -14.13 7.03
C GLY A 108 15.77 -15.17 7.47
N ILE A 109 16.54 -15.67 6.52
CA ILE A 109 17.72 -16.49 6.74
C ILE A 109 18.85 -15.93 5.91
N GLN A 110 20.02 -15.84 6.50
CA GLN A 110 21.23 -15.35 5.83
C GLN A 110 22.39 -16.29 6.09
N TYR A 111 23.11 -16.64 5.02
CA TYR A 111 24.32 -17.45 5.12
C TYR A 111 25.50 -16.71 4.50
N THR A 112 26.59 -16.60 5.25
CA THR A 112 27.85 -15.98 4.83
C THR A 112 28.94 -17.03 4.69
N HIS A 113 29.47 -17.19 3.48
CA HIS A 113 30.58 -18.08 3.17
C HIS A 113 31.86 -17.26 2.99
N PRO A 114 32.89 -17.49 3.81
CA PRO A 114 34.21 -16.87 3.59
C PRO A 114 34.94 -17.54 2.41
N LEU A 115 35.33 -16.76 1.41
CA LEU A 115 36.10 -17.18 0.26
C LEU A 115 37.61 -17.05 0.55
N SER A 116 38.00 -15.99 1.25
CA SER A 116 39.36 -15.67 1.63
C SER A 116 39.39 -15.02 3.01
N LYS A 117 40.54 -14.61 3.50
CA LYS A 117 40.69 -13.86 4.76
C LYS A 117 40.02 -12.50 4.70
N THR A 118 39.86 -11.92 3.52
CA THR A 118 39.31 -10.59 3.28
C THR A 118 38.00 -10.59 2.48
N GLU A 119 37.67 -11.73 1.85
CA GLU A 119 36.52 -11.83 0.95
C GLU A 119 35.48 -12.82 1.47
N HIS A 120 34.23 -12.47 1.34
CA HIS A 120 33.10 -13.33 1.72
C HIS A 120 31.90 -13.11 0.77
N VAL A 121 31.10 -14.14 0.58
CA VAL A 121 29.83 -14.09 -0.14
C VAL A 121 28.71 -14.33 0.86
N THR A 122 27.71 -13.46 0.80
CA THR A 122 26.51 -13.57 1.64
C THR A 122 25.31 -13.81 0.76
N VAL A 123 24.54 -14.83 1.07
CA VAL A 123 23.26 -15.16 0.44
C VAL A 123 22.18 -15.03 1.49
N GLY A 124 21.09 -14.31 1.16
CA GLY A 124 19.95 -14.11 2.01
C GLY A 124 18.67 -14.57 1.32
N PHE A 125 17.73 -15.06 2.12
CA PHE A 125 16.39 -15.40 1.71
C PHE A 125 15.40 -14.81 2.71
N VAL A 126 14.34 -14.19 2.21
CA VAL A 126 13.24 -13.62 3.02
C VAL A 126 11.94 -14.22 2.55
N TYR A 127 11.11 -14.62 3.49
CA TYR A 127 9.77 -15.14 3.25
C TYR A 127 8.74 -14.32 4.02
N SER A 128 7.77 -13.77 3.32
CA SER A 128 6.63 -13.04 3.86
C SER A 128 5.35 -13.82 3.59
N PRO A 129 4.70 -14.40 4.62
CA PRO A 129 3.45 -15.13 4.44
C PRO A 129 2.35 -14.21 3.90
N GLY A 130 1.67 -14.65 2.87
CA GLY A 130 0.48 -13.97 2.36
C GLY A 130 -0.65 -13.97 3.38
N LYS A 131 -1.41 -12.91 3.40
CA LYS A 131 -2.57 -12.78 4.30
C LYS A 131 -3.63 -11.86 3.72
N LYS A 132 -4.82 -11.94 4.28
CA LYS A 132 -5.91 -11.01 3.97
C LYS A 132 -5.78 -9.78 4.85
N LEU A 133 -5.53 -8.63 4.22
CA LEU A 133 -5.41 -7.35 4.91
C LEU A 133 -6.78 -6.83 5.34
N ASN A 134 -6.87 -6.31 6.55
CA ASN A 134 -8.05 -5.61 7.04
C ASN A 134 -8.10 -4.22 6.43
N THR A 135 -9.12 -3.98 5.61
CA THR A 135 -9.30 -2.73 4.89
C THR A 135 -10.68 -2.17 5.15
N THR A 136 -10.78 -0.88 5.41
CA THR A 136 -12.03 -0.14 5.43
C THR A 136 -12.12 0.69 4.15
N VAL A 137 -13.21 0.53 3.42
CA VAL A 137 -13.46 1.28 2.18
C VAL A 137 -14.57 2.29 2.44
N TYR A 138 -14.28 3.55 2.14
CA TYR A 138 -15.23 4.64 2.10
C TYR A 138 -15.50 4.98 0.65
N ASP A 139 -16.75 4.86 0.22
CA ASP A 139 -17.18 5.20 -1.13
C ASP A 139 -18.16 6.38 -1.03
N THR A 140 -17.79 7.51 -1.58
CA THR A 140 -18.60 8.72 -1.64
C THR A 140 -18.90 9.05 -3.08
N GLN A 141 -20.16 9.15 -3.41
CA GLN A 141 -20.62 9.55 -4.73
C GLN A 141 -21.48 10.80 -4.60
N LEU A 142 -21.12 11.84 -5.32
CA LEU A 142 -21.89 13.07 -5.49
C LEU A 142 -22.38 13.14 -6.92
N VAL A 143 -23.69 13.34 -7.10
CA VAL A 143 -24.33 13.56 -8.40
C VAL A 143 -25.04 14.89 -8.34
N GLY A 144 -24.72 15.80 -9.24
CA GLY A 144 -25.35 17.11 -9.32
C GLY A 144 -24.51 18.12 -10.07
N SER A 145 -25.17 19.07 -10.70
CA SER A 145 -24.52 20.24 -11.32
C SER A 145 -24.15 21.26 -10.25
N SER A 146 -23.14 22.08 -10.50
CA SER A 146 -22.75 23.21 -9.64
C SER A 146 -23.90 24.23 -9.40
N ALA A 147 -24.98 24.15 -10.16
CA ALA A 147 -26.15 25.02 -10.08
C ALA A 147 -27.37 24.40 -9.37
N THR A 148 -27.35 23.10 -9.05
CA THR A 148 -28.51 22.39 -8.46
C THR A 148 -28.07 21.60 -7.24
N SER A 149 -28.95 21.52 -6.22
CA SER A 149 -28.70 20.70 -5.00
C SER A 149 -28.44 19.26 -5.37
N GLY A 150 -27.15 18.85 -5.31
CA GLY A 150 -26.74 17.52 -5.67
C GLY A 150 -27.15 16.47 -4.64
N TYR A 151 -27.28 15.23 -5.09
CA TYR A 151 -27.48 14.07 -4.24
C TYR A 151 -26.12 13.47 -3.85
N THR A 152 -25.88 13.30 -2.56
CA THR A 152 -24.67 12.65 -2.04
C THR A 152 -24.99 11.28 -1.47
N ARG A 153 -24.32 10.26 -1.96
CA ARG A 153 -24.37 8.92 -1.40
C ARG A 153 -23.04 8.59 -0.74
N ASN A 154 -23.10 8.20 0.53
CA ASN A 154 -21.93 7.76 1.30
C ASN A 154 -22.14 6.31 1.73
N ASP A 155 -21.28 5.43 1.27
CA ASP A 155 -21.24 4.03 1.69
C ASP A 155 -19.91 3.73 2.40
N THR A 156 -19.97 3.00 3.51
CA THR A 156 -18.78 2.52 4.22
C THR A 156 -18.83 1.01 4.29
N ILE A 157 -17.85 0.37 3.67
CA ILE A 157 -17.67 -1.09 3.72
C ILE A 157 -16.53 -1.39 4.68
N LYS A 158 -16.89 -1.91 5.86
CA LYS A 158 -15.91 -2.37 6.84
C LYS A 158 -15.49 -3.80 6.53
N ASN A 159 -14.23 -4.15 6.83
CA ASN A 159 -13.68 -5.49 6.64
C ASN A 159 -13.65 -5.95 5.17
N TYR A 160 -13.41 -5.04 4.25
CA TYR A 160 -13.03 -5.43 2.90
C TYR A 160 -11.68 -6.12 2.95
N ARG A 161 -11.56 -7.30 2.35
CA ARG A 161 -10.34 -8.12 2.44
C ARG A 161 -9.55 -7.99 1.15
N PHE A 162 -8.38 -7.41 1.26
CA PHE A 162 -7.37 -7.43 0.22
C PHE A 162 -6.45 -8.64 0.42
N ASP A 163 -6.30 -9.47 -0.59
CA ASP A 163 -5.37 -10.60 -0.56
C ASP A 163 -3.95 -10.10 -0.85
N MET A 164 -3.07 -10.22 0.14
CA MET A 164 -1.64 -10.02 -0.03
C MET A 164 -1.00 -11.38 -0.32
N PRO A 165 -0.36 -11.57 -1.49
CA PRO A 165 0.26 -12.84 -1.84
C PRO A 165 1.48 -13.13 -0.97
N ASN A 166 1.93 -14.40 -0.97
CA ASN A 166 3.24 -14.75 -0.46
C ASN A 166 4.32 -14.04 -1.27
N SER A 167 5.39 -13.61 -0.60
CA SER A 167 6.55 -13.00 -1.25
C SER A 167 7.83 -13.72 -0.78
N TYR A 168 8.78 -13.91 -1.71
CA TYR A 168 10.03 -14.64 -1.50
C TYR A 168 11.21 -13.80 -1.95
#